data_2109a1a6629798b723499691ea478ba8
#
_entry.id   2109a1a6629798b723499691ea478ba8
#
_cell.length_a   1.000
_cell.length_b   1.000
_cell.length_c   1.000
_cell.angle_alpha   90.00
_cell.angle_beta   90.00
_cell.angle_gamma   90.00
#
_symmetry.space_group_name_H-M   'P 1'
#
loop_
_entity.id
_entity.type
_entity.pdbx_description
1 polymer ?
#
loop_
_entity_poly.entity_id
_entity_poly.type
_entity_poly.pdbx_seq_one_letter_code
_entity_poly.pdbx_strand_id
1 'polypeptide(L)'
;MLREVGVNSVSELFKDIPKDVLIKSLNLPKGLSEIELKNELRKLGENNKITTSFLGAGAYNHFVPSVVSHIIGRSEFYTAYTPYQPEISQGILQAVYEYQTMICNLTGMDVANASMYDGASALAESCIMAVNITHRNEIIVPETIHPEYGQVVRTYCNAHGFKIVDIKCDNGCSCLDEIRNKVTDKTAAVLIQSPNFFGCVEDLKGIEKIVHDKGAIFVVAVIEPTSLGILCPPGECGADIIVGEGQSFGNAVNFGGPYLGIMAAKEKYMRHLPGRIVGATIDSEGKKGYLLTLQAREQHIRREKASSNICSNEALCALAATVYLATLGKNLKRLAELNLQKAHYLTGKLKEAGFGLLYNKPFYNEFAVKVNDAKKIYKKLLKKGFVAGYVLDKDSLLLCVTEMNTKEEMDELVGVLRN
;
A
#
# COMPACT_ATOMS: atom_id res chain seq x y z
N MET A 1 23.55 -36.05 -25.94
CA MET A 1 22.14 -35.65 -25.90
C MET A 1 21.42 -35.90 -27.23
N LEU A 2 21.77 -35.25 -28.38
CA LEU A 2 21.06 -35.50 -29.67
C LEU A 2 21.05 -36.97 -30.08
N ARG A 3 22.22 -37.63 -29.97
CA ARG A 3 22.36 -39.08 -30.28
C ARG A 3 21.49 -39.96 -29.39
N GLU A 4 21.31 -39.62 -28.13
CA GLU A 4 20.48 -40.36 -27.16
C GLU A 4 18.98 -40.23 -27.48
N VAL A 5 18.59 -39.03 -27.95
CA VAL A 5 17.24 -38.73 -28.41
C VAL A 5 16.94 -39.26 -29.82
N GLY A 6 17.99 -39.69 -30.55
CA GLY A 6 17.84 -40.24 -31.90
C GLY A 6 17.65 -39.18 -33.00
N VAL A 7 18.15 -37.96 -32.80
CA VAL A 7 18.07 -36.87 -33.79
C VAL A 7 19.47 -36.34 -34.11
N ASN A 8 19.63 -35.74 -35.31
CA ASN A 8 20.94 -35.24 -35.77
C ASN A 8 21.13 -33.75 -35.46
N SER A 9 20.02 -33.03 -35.24
CA SER A 9 20.05 -31.59 -34.93
C SER A 9 18.92 -31.21 -33.97
N VAL A 10 19.08 -30.06 -33.30
CA VAL A 10 18.05 -29.46 -32.48
C VAL A 10 16.80 -29.13 -33.30
N SER A 11 16.97 -28.75 -34.57
CA SER A 11 15.86 -28.43 -35.48
C SER A 11 14.94 -29.62 -35.74
N GLU A 12 15.47 -30.86 -35.67
CA GLU A 12 14.66 -32.07 -35.84
C GLU A 12 13.68 -32.31 -34.68
N LEU A 13 13.92 -31.71 -33.52
CA LEU A 13 13.01 -31.79 -32.38
C LEU A 13 11.71 -31.02 -32.65
N PHE A 14 11.71 -30.10 -33.60
CA PHE A 14 10.57 -29.26 -33.97
C PHE A 14 9.85 -29.70 -35.23
N LYS A 15 10.11 -30.93 -35.72
CA LYS A 15 9.48 -31.46 -36.94
C LYS A 15 7.97 -31.56 -36.92
N ASP A 16 7.36 -31.58 -35.71
CA ASP A 16 5.93 -31.64 -35.52
C ASP A 16 5.26 -30.27 -35.69
N ILE A 17 6.06 -29.20 -35.75
CA ILE A 17 5.54 -27.83 -36.01
C ILE A 17 5.44 -27.66 -37.54
N PRO A 18 4.26 -27.31 -38.08
CA PRO A 18 4.09 -27.02 -39.51
C PRO A 18 5.06 -25.93 -39.97
N LYS A 19 5.65 -26.12 -41.15
CA LYS A 19 6.71 -25.21 -41.65
C LYS A 19 6.25 -23.80 -41.95
N ASP A 20 4.99 -23.62 -42.22
CA ASP A 20 4.34 -22.35 -42.49
C ASP A 20 4.10 -21.49 -41.19
N VAL A 21 4.08 -22.13 -40.04
CA VAL A 21 3.98 -21.42 -38.73
C VAL A 21 5.33 -21.35 -38.01
N LEU A 22 6.37 -22.04 -38.51
CA LEU A 22 7.69 -22.02 -37.89
C LEU A 22 8.44 -20.72 -38.25
N ILE A 23 8.67 -19.88 -37.26
CA ILE A 23 9.44 -18.63 -37.40
C ILE A 23 10.92 -18.97 -37.47
N LYS A 24 11.58 -18.63 -38.58
CA LYS A 24 13.01 -18.89 -38.80
C LYS A 24 13.92 -17.95 -38.00
N SER A 25 13.46 -16.72 -37.74
CA SER A 25 14.18 -15.72 -36.95
C SER A 25 13.19 -14.72 -36.39
N LEU A 26 13.49 -14.21 -35.22
CA LEU A 26 12.75 -13.09 -34.64
C LEU A 26 13.23 -11.78 -35.29
N ASN A 27 12.27 -10.89 -35.60
CA ASN A 27 12.59 -9.53 -36.06
C ASN A 27 12.92 -8.63 -34.85
N LEU A 28 14.05 -8.96 -34.20
CA LEU A 28 14.56 -8.21 -33.06
C LEU A 28 15.96 -7.70 -33.38
N PRO A 29 16.38 -6.56 -32.80
CA PRO A 29 17.73 -6.09 -32.86
C PRO A 29 18.73 -7.17 -32.37
N LYS A 30 19.96 -7.14 -32.86
CA LYS A 30 21.03 -7.99 -32.33
C LYS A 30 21.24 -7.68 -30.84
N GLY A 31 21.37 -8.71 -30.02
CA GLY A 31 21.68 -8.55 -28.59
C GLY A 31 22.97 -7.77 -28.36
N LEU A 32 22.95 -6.87 -27.41
CA LEU A 32 24.12 -6.10 -26.97
C LEU A 32 24.98 -6.94 -26.02
N SER A 33 26.28 -6.67 -26.01
CA SER A 33 27.13 -7.13 -24.92
C SER A 33 26.76 -6.42 -23.58
N GLU A 34 27.16 -7.02 -22.45
CA GLU A 34 26.87 -6.42 -21.13
C GLU A 34 27.39 -4.98 -21.01
N ILE A 35 28.58 -4.71 -21.54
CA ILE A 35 29.19 -3.36 -21.52
C ILE A 35 28.33 -2.37 -22.34
N GLU A 36 27.94 -2.77 -23.55
CA GLU A 36 27.11 -1.94 -24.43
C GLU A 36 25.74 -1.65 -23.79
N LEU A 37 25.10 -2.70 -23.24
CA LEU A 37 23.81 -2.56 -22.55
C LEU A 37 23.90 -1.63 -21.34
N LYS A 38 24.91 -1.80 -20.48
CA LYS A 38 25.13 -0.92 -19.33
C LYS A 38 25.36 0.53 -19.76
N ASN A 39 26.11 0.77 -20.83
CA ASN A 39 26.35 2.10 -21.34
C ASN A 39 25.09 2.75 -21.92
N GLU A 40 24.28 1.98 -22.64
CA GLU A 40 23.01 2.47 -23.19
C GLU A 40 22.01 2.80 -22.10
N LEU A 41 21.83 1.90 -21.12
CA LEU A 41 20.95 2.15 -19.96
C LEU A 41 21.42 3.33 -19.12
N ARG A 42 22.75 3.52 -18.96
CA ARG A 42 23.28 4.71 -18.25
C ARG A 42 22.91 5.98 -18.99
N LYS A 43 23.09 6.05 -20.33
CA LYS A 43 22.68 7.20 -21.14
C LYS A 43 21.18 7.48 -21.04
N LEU A 44 20.34 6.45 -21.03
CA LEU A 44 18.90 6.61 -20.81
C LEU A 44 18.62 7.15 -19.40
N GLY A 45 19.33 6.63 -18.39
CA GLY A 45 19.22 7.08 -17.01
C GLY A 45 19.59 8.56 -16.81
N GLU A 46 20.54 9.11 -17.57
CA GLU A 46 20.94 10.51 -17.51
C GLU A 46 19.82 11.49 -17.91
N ASN A 47 18.77 11.02 -18.58
CA ASN A 47 17.58 11.82 -18.85
C ASN A 47 16.72 12.09 -17.61
N ASN A 48 16.87 11.28 -16.54
CA ASN A 48 16.18 11.50 -15.28
C ASN A 48 16.87 12.61 -14.48
N LYS A 49 16.08 13.56 -14.05
CA LYS A 49 16.58 14.67 -13.21
C LYS A 49 16.25 14.38 -11.75
N ILE A 50 17.24 14.53 -10.89
CA ILE A 50 17.03 14.52 -9.45
C ILE A 50 16.30 15.82 -9.09
N THR A 51 15.16 15.69 -8.43
CA THR A 51 14.33 16.80 -7.98
C THR A 51 13.97 16.62 -6.51
N THR A 52 13.78 17.73 -5.79
CA THR A 52 13.19 17.69 -4.46
C THR A 52 11.69 17.45 -4.56
N SER A 53 11.20 16.42 -3.90
CA SER A 53 9.78 16.04 -3.98
C SER A 53 9.03 16.43 -2.71
N PHE A 54 7.87 17.05 -2.93
CA PHE A 54 6.82 17.26 -1.94
C PHE A 54 5.54 16.52 -2.35
N LEU A 55 5.69 15.46 -3.14
CA LEU A 55 4.61 14.59 -3.58
C LEU A 55 4.44 13.44 -2.57
N GLY A 56 3.21 13.22 -2.16
CA GLY A 56 2.73 12.04 -1.44
C GLY A 56 1.65 11.35 -2.28
N ALA A 57 0.38 11.56 -1.91
CA ALA A 57 -0.78 11.05 -2.63
C ALA A 57 -0.71 9.53 -2.86
N GLY A 58 -0.40 8.77 -1.79
CA GLY A 58 -0.43 7.31 -1.79
C GLY A 58 0.93 6.62 -1.91
N ALA A 59 2.01 7.36 -2.26
CA ALA A 59 3.38 6.87 -2.23
C ALA A 59 4.30 7.92 -1.62
N TYR A 60 5.09 7.53 -0.62
CA TYR A 60 5.79 8.46 0.25
C TYR A 60 7.29 8.20 0.23
N ASN A 61 8.07 9.27 0.05
CA ASN A 61 9.53 9.18 0.03
C ASN A 61 10.08 9.22 1.45
N HIS A 62 10.39 8.05 2.00
CA HIS A 62 11.00 7.88 3.30
C HIS A 62 12.43 7.36 3.20
N PHE A 63 13.24 7.62 4.23
CA PHE A 63 14.58 7.07 4.34
C PHE A 63 14.52 5.54 4.54
N VAL A 64 15.20 4.81 3.67
CA VAL A 64 15.34 3.36 3.77
C VAL A 64 16.71 3.03 4.35
N PRO A 65 16.80 2.48 5.57
CA PRO A 65 18.07 2.06 6.16
C PRO A 65 18.80 1.04 5.29
N SER A 66 20.12 1.14 5.17
CA SER A 66 20.94 0.25 4.32
C SER A 66 20.82 -1.23 4.68
N VAL A 67 20.50 -1.57 5.92
CA VAL A 67 20.26 -2.94 6.35
C VAL A 67 19.08 -3.58 5.62
N VAL A 68 18.07 -2.80 5.22
CA VAL A 68 16.91 -3.31 4.46
C VAL A 68 17.38 -3.89 3.13
N SER A 69 18.08 -3.08 2.31
CA SER A 69 18.60 -3.54 1.02
C SER A 69 19.60 -4.68 1.16
N HIS A 70 20.41 -4.69 2.23
CA HIS A 70 21.33 -5.77 2.51
C HIS A 70 20.62 -7.10 2.76
N ILE A 71 19.57 -7.11 3.58
CA ILE A 71 18.84 -8.34 3.92
C ILE A 71 18.01 -8.85 2.75
N ILE A 72 17.21 -7.98 2.09
CA ILE A 72 16.40 -8.40 0.94
C ILE A 72 17.25 -8.81 -0.27
N GLY A 73 18.50 -8.36 -0.34
CA GLY A 73 19.47 -8.75 -1.38
C GLY A 73 20.16 -10.11 -1.15
N ARG A 74 19.86 -10.81 -0.05
CA ARG A 74 20.39 -12.14 0.21
C ARG A 74 19.62 -13.19 -0.59
N SER A 75 20.36 -14.12 -1.21
CA SER A 75 19.79 -15.16 -2.08
C SER A 75 18.76 -16.04 -1.38
N GLU A 76 18.94 -16.29 -0.09
CA GLU A 76 18.04 -17.09 0.74
C GLU A 76 16.62 -16.52 0.78
N PHE A 77 16.48 -15.20 0.61
CA PHE A 77 15.20 -14.52 0.61
C PHE A 77 14.68 -14.26 -0.80
N TYR A 78 15.47 -13.61 -1.69
CA TYR A 78 14.94 -13.20 -2.99
C TYR A 78 14.73 -14.38 -3.97
N THR A 79 15.34 -15.54 -3.75
CA THR A 79 15.07 -16.75 -4.54
C THR A 79 13.95 -17.59 -3.94
N ALA A 80 13.45 -17.27 -2.73
CA ALA A 80 12.39 -18.02 -2.09
C ALA A 80 11.08 -17.88 -2.86
N TYR A 81 10.37 -18.99 -2.98
CA TYR A 81 9.01 -19.05 -3.49
C TYR A 81 8.02 -19.22 -2.33
N THR A 82 6.75 -19.49 -2.61
CA THR A 82 5.76 -19.75 -1.55
C THR A 82 6.22 -20.91 -0.66
N PRO A 83 6.26 -20.71 0.66
CA PRO A 83 6.79 -21.69 1.59
C PRO A 83 5.78 -22.82 1.90
N TYR A 84 5.42 -23.62 0.89
CA TYR A 84 4.48 -24.73 1.04
C TYR A 84 5.02 -25.87 1.90
N GLN A 85 6.34 -26.12 1.83
CA GLN A 85 7.02 -27.16 2.60
C GLN A 85 7.67 -26.55 3.84
N PRO A 86 7.02 -26.63 5.02
CA PRO A 86 7.53 -25.99 6.22
C PRO A 86 8.91 -26.51 6.65
N GLU A 87 9.20 -27.79 6.36
CA GLU A 87 10.46 -28.43 6.78
C GLU A 87 11.71 -27.73 6.22
N ILE A 88 11.62 -27.15 5.06
CA ILE A 88 12.73 -26.45 4.39
C ILE A 88 12.57 -24.93 4.33
N SER A 89 11.48 -24.39 4.85
CA SER A 89 11.11 -22.98 4.71
C SER A 89 10.96 -22.25 6.06
N GLN A 90 11.52 -22.78 7.13
CA GLN A 90 11.32 -22.24 8.49
C GLN A 90 11.75 -20.79 8.62
N GLY A 91 12.87 -20.37 8.01
CA GLY A 91 13.34 -18.99 8.08
C GLY A 91 12.39 -18.01 7.36
N ILE A 92 11.85 -18.38 6.20
CA ILE A 92 10.87 -17.57 5.47
C ILE A 92 9.55 -17.49 6.24
N LEU A 93 9.06 -18.61 6.75
CA LEU A 93 7.83 -18.66 7.53
C LEU A 93 7.95 -17.84 8.82
N GLN A 94 9.10 -17.91 9.49
CA GLN A 94 9.37 -17.08 10.67
C GLN A 94 9.33 -15.59 10.30
N ALA A 95 9.98 -15.16 9.22
CA ALA A 95 9.96 -13.76 8.77
C ALA A 95 8.53 -13.27 8.49
N VAL A 96 7.70 -14.09 7.85
CA VAL A 96 6.29 -13.77 7.62
C VAL A 96 5.51 -13.67 8.94
N TYR A 97 5.73 -14.59 9.88
CA TYR A 97 5.10 -14.56 11.19
C TYR A 97 5.48 -13.30 11.98
N GLU A 98 6.75 -12.89 11.93
CA GLU A 98 7.21 -11.65 12.53
C GLU A 98 6.57 -10.40 11.89
N TYR A 99 6.46 -10.38 10.54
CA TYR A 99 5.70 -9.36 9.82
C TYR A 99 4.27 -9.25 10.34
N GLN A 100 3.53 -10.36 10.36
CA GLN A 100 2.15 -10.40 10.85
C GLN A 100 2.04 -9.86 12.28
N THR A 101 2.96 -10.24 13.16
CA THR A 101 3.00 -9.78 14.54
C THR A 101 3.22 -8.27 14.63
N MET A 102 4.16 -7.73 13.83
CA MET A 102 4.44 -6.29 13.82
C MET A 102 3.24 -5.49 13.32
N ILE A 103 2.57 -5.98 12.26
CA ILE A 103 1.35 -5.36 11.75
C ILE A 103 0.22 -5.39 12.77
N CYS A 104 -0.02 -6.52 13.44
CA CYS A 104 -1.00 -6.61 14.51
C CYS A 104 -0.72 -5.60 15.62
N ASN A 105 0.51 -5.54 16.12
CA ASN A 105 0.92 -4.62 17.18
C ASN A 105 0.75 -3.13 16.77
N LEU A 106 1.11 -2.80 15.53
CA LEU A 106 1.03 -1.44 15.03
C LEU A 106 -0.41 -0.97 14.82
N THR A 107 -1.27 -1.86 14.36
CA THR A 107 -2.65 -1.56 14.01
C THR A 107 -3.66 -1.78 15.13
N GLY A 108 -3.25 -2.46 16.23
CA GLY A 108 -4.15 -2.86 17.30
C GLY A 108 -5.12 -3.98 16.90
N MET A 109 -4.73 -4.81 15.92
CA MET A 109 -5.52 -5.95 15.43
C MET A 109 -5.00 -7.28 15.95
N ASP A 110 -5.86 -8.31 15.89
CA ASP A 110 -5.53 -9.63 16.45
C ASP A 110 -4.82 -10.52 15.45
N VAL A 111 -5.14 -10.40 14.16
CA VAL A 111 -4.62 -11.26 13.09
C VAL A 111 -4.33 -10.43 11.84
N ALA A 112 -3.14 -10.65 11.25
CA ALA A 112 -2.76 -10.13 9.93
C ALA A 112 -2.44 -11.28 8.98
N ASN A 113 -2.63 -11.08 7.68
CA ASN A 113 -2.15 -11.99 6.65
C ASN A 113 -0.68 -11.74 6.31
N ALA A 114 -0.12 -12.59 5.45
CA ALA A 114 1.28 -12.50 5.01
C ALA A 114 1.59 -11.28 4.11
N SER A 115 0.65 -10.67 3.54
CA SER A 115 0.47 -9.40 2.82
C SER A 115 -0.54 -9.52 1.69
N MET A 116 -0.96 -8.37 1.16
CA MET A 116 -1.73 -8.22 -0.07
C MET A 116 -0.80 -7.65 -1.17
N TYR A 117 -1.33 -7.45 -2.39
CA TYR A 117 -0.54 -6.90 -3.50
C TYR A 117 -0.23 -5.42 -3.27
N ASP A 118 -1.25 -4.64 -2.92
CA ASP A 118 -1.17 -3.22 -2.56
C ASP A 118 -2.34 -2.82 -1.67
N GLY A 119 -2.33 -1.59 -1.16
CA GLY A 119 -3.39 -1.08 -0.30
C GLY A 119 -4.73 -0.96 -1.02
N ALA A 120 -4.76 -0.68 -2.32
CA ALA A 120 -6.00 -0.54 -3.08
C ALA A 120 -6.71 -1.89 -3.26
N SER A 121 -5.97 -2.95 -3.62
CA SER A 121 -6.51 -4.30 -3.69
C SER A 121 -6.92 -4.82 -2.30
N ALA A 122 -6.16 -4.49 -1.25
CA ALA A 122 -6.53 -4.84 0.11
C ALA A 122 -7.87 -4.19 0.53
N LEU A 123 -8.08 -2.92 0.17
CA LEU A 123 -9.35 -2.23 0.44
C LEU A 123 -10.52 -2.85 -0.34
N ALA A 124 -10.32 -3.22 -1.60
CA ALA A 124 -11.35 -3.88 -2.40
C ALA A 124 -11.69 -5.28 -1.87
N GLU A 125 -10.69 -6.06 -1.47
CA GLU A 125 -10.88 -7.38 -0.85
C GLU A 125 -11.59 -7.28 0.51
N SER A 126 -11.40 -6.20 1.26
CA SER A 126 -12.13 -5.96 2.50
C SER A 126 -13.64 -5.82 2.28
N CYS A 127 -14.07 -5.29 1.12
CA CYS A 127 -15.48 -5.22 0.75
C CYS A 127 -16.06 -6.63 0.52
N ILE A 128 -15.35 -7.48 -0.22
CA ILE A 128 -15.76 -8.89 -0.42
C ILE A 128 -15.84 -9.62 0.92
N MET A 129 -14.82 -9.42 1.76
CA MET A 129 -14.78 -10.02 3.11
C MET A 129 -15.98 -9.56 3.95
N ALA A 130 -16.31 -8.27 3.95
CA ALA A 130 -17.44 -7.74 4.72
C ALA A 130 -18.79 -8.27 4.23
N VAL A 131 -18.98 -8.38 2.90
CA VAL A 131 -20.19 -8.98 2.32
C VAL A 131 -20.32 -10.46 2.73
N ASN A 132 -19.22 -11.20 2.70
CA ASN A 132 -19.20 -12.62 3.13
C ASN A 132 -19.48 -12.80 4.63
N ILE A 133 -19.12 -11.83 5.47
CA ILE A 133 -19.38 -11.85 6.92
C ILE A 133 -20.84 -11.50 7.22
N THR A 134 -21.33 -10.41 6.60
CA THR A 134 -22.64 -9.84 6.95
C THR A 134 -23.80 -10.40 6.12
N HIS A 135 -23.51 -11.01 4.98
CA HIS A 135 -24.49 -11.39 3.95
C HIS A 135 -25.35 -10.20 3.46
N ARG A 136 -24.79 -9.00 3.49
CA ARG A 136 -25.35 -7.75 2.97
C ARG A 136 -24.53 -7.30 1.77
N ASN A 137 -25.06 -6.41 0.93
CA ASN A 137 -24.42 -6.08 -0.36
C ASN A 137 -24.18 -4.58 -0.60
N GLU A 138 -24.34 -3.75 0.41
CA GLU A 138 -24.17 -2.30 0.28
C GLU A 138 -22.86 -1.86 0.96
N ILE A 139 -22.01 -1.14 0.21
CA ILE A 139 -20.71 -0.63 0.67
C ILE A 139 -20.75 0.90 0.65
N ILE A 140 -20.42 1.51 1.77
CA ILE A 140 -20.31 2.97 1.90
C ILE A 140 -18.87 3.41 1.65
N VAL A 141 -18.70 4.34 0.69
CA VAL A 141 -17.40 4.81 0.19
C VAL A 141 -17.36 6.34 0.23
N PRO A 142 -16.61 6.96 1.16
CA PRO A 142 -16.42 8.40 1.19
C PRO A 142 -15.55 8.94 0.05
N GLU A 143 -15.83 10.17 -0.37
CA GLU A 143 -15.01 10.94 -1.30
C GLU A 143 -13.61 11.28 -0.74
N THR A 144 -13.41 11.11 0.56
CA THR A 144 -12.14 11.33 1.26
C THR A 144 -11.15 10.17 1.14
N ILE A 145 -11.59 9.04 0.55
CA ILE A 145 -10.70 7.92 0.17
C ILE A 145 -9.86 8.33 -1.05
N HIS A 146 -8.64 7.84 -1.11
CA HIS A 146 -7.76 8.02 -2.26
C HIS A 146 -8.49 7.68 -3.58
N PRO A 147 -8.48 8.57 -4.61
CA PRO A 147 -9.30 8.40 -5.81
C PRO A 147 -9.06 7.09 -6.54
N GLU A 148 -7.81 6.67 -6.69
CA GLU A 148 -7.46 5.41 -7.35
C GLU A 148 -7.92 4.20 -6.54
N TYR A 149 -7.80 4.24 -5.20
CA TYR A 149 -8.35 3.21 -4.32
C TYR A 149 -9.87 3.10 -4.47
N GLY A 150 -10.56 4.24 -4.50
CA GLY A 150 -11.99 4.28 -4.78
C GLY A 150 -12.37 3.67 -6.14
N GLN A 151 -11.54 3.86 -7.18
CA GLN A 151 -11.74 3.23 -8.49
C GLN A 151 -11.56 1.71 -8.44
N VAL A 152 -10.55 1.21 -7.74
CA VAL A 152 -10.32 -0.23 -7.55
C VAL A 152 -11.49 -0.85 -6.79
N VAL A 153 -11.93 -0.24 -5.67
CA VAL A 153 -13.13 -0.67 -4.94
C VAL A 153 -14.35 -0.75 -5.85
N ARG A 154 -14.59 0.27 -6.67
CA ARG A 154 -15.73 0.27 -7.63
C ARG A 154 -15.62 -0.84 -8.66
N THR A 155 -14.43 -1.12 -9.16
CA THR A 155 -14.18 -2.20 -10.12
C THR A 155 -14.56 -3.55 -9.52
N TYR A 156 -14.09 -3.84 -8.31
CA TYR A 156 -14.39 -5.09 -7.61
C TYR A 156 -15.88 -5.18 -7.24
N CYS A 157 -16.44 -4.13 -6.63
CA CYS A 157 -17.84 -4.12 -6.23
C CYS A 157 -18.79 -4.30 -7.44
N ASN A 158 -18.52 -3.62 -8.56
CA ASN A 158 -19.33 -3.76 -9.77
C ASN A 158 -19.27 -5.18 -10.34
N ALA A 159 -18.09 -5.81 -10.35
CA ALA A 159 -17.93 -7.19 -10.83
C ALA A 159 -18.69 -8.20 -9.96
N HIS A 160 -18.83 -7.92 -8.67
CA HIS A 160 -19.59 -8.75 -7.73
C HIS A 160 -21.07 -8.35 -7.58
N GLY A 161 -21.52 -7.28 -8.24
CA GLY A 161 -22.89 -6.78 -8.12
C GLY A 161 -23.19 -6.10 -6.78
N PHE A 162 -22.16 -5.62 -6.06
CA PHE A 162 -22.36 -4.89 -4.80
C PHE A 162 -22.78 -3.45 -5.08
N LYS A 163 -23.67 -2.93 -4.24
CA LYS A 163 -24.15 -1.56 -4.33
C LYS A 163 -23.19 -0.61 -3.60
N ILE A 164 -22.72 0.41 -4.28
CA ILE A 164 -21.90 1.47 -3.69
C ILE A 164 -22.78 2.67 -3.31
N VAL A 165 -22.56 3.21 -2.13
CA VAL A 165 -23.20 4.43 -1.61
C VAL A 165 -22.09 5.44 -1.27
N ASP A 166 -22.07 6.53 -2.00
CA ASP A 166 -21.08 7.59 -1.82
C ASP A 166 -21.43 8.49 -0.64
N ILE A 167 -20.39 8.90 0.13
CA ILE A 167 -20.46 9.92 1.18
C ILE A 167 -19.62 11.11 0.74
N LYS A 168 -20.18 12.30 0.86
CA LYS A 168 -19.49 13.53 0.49
C LYS A 168 -18.42 13.93 1.50
N CYS A 169 -17.45 14.67 1.01
CA CYS A 169 -16.49 15.38 1.85
C CYS A 169 -17.14 16.62 2.47
N ASP A 170 -17.00 16.77 3.78
CA ASP A 170 -17.38 17.98 4.52
C ASP A 170 -16.13 18.57 5.19
N ASN A 171 -15.71 19.74 4.70
CA ASN A 171 -14.52 20.45 5.21
C ASN A 171 -13.29 19.54 5.41
N GLY A 172 -13.00 18.72 4.42
CA GLY A 172 -11.81 17.83 4.39
C GLY A 172 -11.96 16.49 5.09
N CYS A 173 -13.11 16.21 5.72
CA CYS A 173 -13.42 14.92 6.35
C CYS A 173 -14.69 14.31 5.77
N SER A 174 -14.91 13.04 6.06
CA SER A 174 -16.16 12.34 5.71
C SER A 174 -17.34 12.96 6.45
N CYS A 175 -18.43 13.25 5.74
CA CYS A 175 -19.61 13.87 6.32
C CYS A 175 -20.33 12.91 7.29
N LEU A 176 -20.23 13.16 8.60
CA LEU A 176 -20.79 12.30 9.64
C LEU A 176 -22.31 12.19 9.55
N ASP A 177 -23.01 13.28 9.19
CA ASP A 177 -24.46 13.27 9.05
C ASP A 177 -24.90 12.42 7.85
N GLU A 178 -24.16 12.45 6.73
CA GLU A 178 -24.44 11.53 5.63
C GLU A 178 -24.16 10.07 6.02
N ILE A 179 -23.08 9.79 6.74
CA ILE A 179 -22.81 8.43 7.24
C ILE A 179 -23.99 7.97 8.10
N ARG A 180 -24.42 8.78 9.09
CA ARG A 180 -25.54 8.44 9.98
C ARG A 180 -26.84 8.16 9.21
N ASN A 181 -27.12 8.93 8.18
CA ASN A 181 -28.35 8.81 7.40
C ASN A 181 -28.32 7.67 6.36
N LYS A 182 -27.13 7.31 5.84
CA LYS A 182 -26.99 6.34 4.77
C LYS A 182 -26.61 4.93 5.23
N VAL A 183 -26.05 4.80 6.47
CA VAL A 183 -25.79 3.48 7.07
C VAL A 183 -27.10 2.84 7.52
N THR A 184 -27.41 1.67 6.96
CA THR A 184 -28.67 0.93 7.21
C THR A 184 -28.40 -0.51 7.56
N ASP A 185 -29.44 -1.29 7.81
CA ASP A 185 -29.40 -2.74 7.98
C ASP A 185 -29.00 -3.51 6.71
N LYS A 186 -28.92 -2.83 5.55
CA LYS A 186 -28.44 -3.38 4.27
C LYS A 186 -26.93 -3.15 4.07
N THR A 187 -26.33 -2.28 4.88
CA THR A 187 -24.92 -1.92 4.76
C THR A 187 -24.03 -3.06 5.25
N ALA A 188 -23.16 -3.56 4.40
CA ALA A 188 -22.15 -4.56 4.72
C ALA A 188 -20.92 -3.93 5.38
N ALA A 189 -20.41 -2.84 4.77
CA ALA A 189 -19.24 -2.13 5.29
C ALA A 189 -19.32 -0.62 5.09
N VAL A 190 -18.63 0.09 5.99
CA VAL A 190 -18.26 1.49 5.83
C VAL A 190 -16.74 1.58 5.75
N LEU A 191 -16.24 2.16 4.67
CA LEU A 191 -14.81 2.36 4.43
C LEU A 191 -14.43 3.76 4.88
N ILE A 192 -13.34 3.90 5.64
CA ILE A 192 -12.77 5.21 6.02
C ILE A 192 -11.26 5.15 5.83
N GLN A 193 -10.68 6.18 5.22
CA GLN A 193 -9.23 6.35 5.18
C GLN A 193 -8.81 7.37 6.24
N SER A 194 -7.80 7.05 7.07
CA SER A 194 -7.28 8.01 8.06
C SER A 194 -5.76 7.78 8.30
N PRO A 195 -4.90 8.82 8.10
CA PRO A 195 -5.24 10.09 7.47
C PRO A 195 -5.86 9.90 6.08
N ASN A 196 -6.82 10.76 5.72
CA ASN A 196 -7.53 10.63 4.46
C ASN A 196 -6.75 11.23 3.27
N PHE A 197 -7.29 11.16 2.06
CA PHE A 197 -6.61 11.62 0.84
C PHE A 197 -6.22 13.11 0.89
N PHE A 198 -6.94 13.93 1.64
CA PHE A 198 -6.63 15.35 1.81
C PHE A 198 -5.64 15.61 2.96
N GLY A 199 -5.11 14.57 3.58
CA GLY A 199 -4.22 14.61 4.72
C GLY A 199 -4.93 14.75 6.09
N CYS A 200 -6.25 14.95 6.12
CA CYS A 200 -7.01 15.17 7.35
C CYS A 200 -7.18 13.87 8.16
N VAL A 201 -7.15 14.02 9.49
CA VAL A 201 -7.41 12.90 10.42
C VAL A 201 -8.92 12.82 10.68
N GLU A 202 -9.51 11.64 10.44
CA GLU A 202 -10.94 11.36 10.62
C GLU A 202 -11.29 11.04 12.09
N ASP A 203 -12.54 11.31 12.49
CA ASP A 203 -13.07 10.89 13.80
C ASP A 203 -13.49 9.42 13.79
N LEU A 204 -12.53 8.51 13.88
CA LEU A 204 -12.77 7.06 13.81
C LEU A 204 -13.74 6.58 14.89
N LYS A 205 -13.63 7.11 16.13
CA LYS A 205 -14.50 6.70 17.26
C LYS A 205 -15.95 7.17 17.10
N GLY A 206 -16.14 8.36 16.52
CA GLY A 206 -17.47 8.88 16.21
C GLY A 206 -18.15 8.07 15.10
N ILE A 207 -17.39 7.70 14.07
CA ILE A 207 -17.87 6.88 12.94
C ILE A 207 -18.16 5.44 13.38
N GLU A 208 -17.27 4.84 14.16
CA GLU A 208 -17.41 3.47 14.68
C GLU A 208 -18.77 3.22 15.31
N LYS A 209 -19.21 4.11 16.22
CA LYS A 209 -20.49 4.00 16.89
C LYS A 209 -21.67 3.94 15.91
N ILE A 210 -21.66 4.80 14.89
CA ILE A 210 -22.71 4.84 13.86
C ILE A 210 -22.74 3.52 13.06
N VAL A 211 -21.57 2.99 12.73
CA VAL A 211 -21.42 1.77 11.92
C VAL A 211 -21.86 0.54 12.70
N HIS A 212 -21.39 0.39 13.94
CA HIS A 212 -21.69 -0.76 14.77
C HIS A 212 -23.14 -0.77 15.28
N ASP A 213 -23.77 0.39 15.49
CA ASP A 213 -25.21 0.47 15.82
C ASP A 213 -26.10 -0.19 14.76
N LYS A 214 -25.63 -0.32 13.52
CA LYS A 214 -26.32 -1.00 12.40
C LYS A 214 -25.77 -2.39 12.10
N GLY A 215 -24.76 -2.84 12.86
CA GLY A 215 -24.12 -4.14 12.66
C GLY A 215 -23.37 -4.23 11.32
N ALA A 216 -22.90 -3.13 10.76
CA ALA A 216 -22.04 -3.09 9.60
C ALA A 216 -20.57 -3.28 10.02
N ILE A 217 -19.71 -3.69 9.09
CA ILE A 217 -18.28 -3.83 9.30
C ILE A 217 -17.60 -2.47 9.15
N PHE A 218 -16.79 -2.10 10.14
CA PHE A 218 -15.99 -0.88 10.09
C PHE A 218 -14.59 -1.18 9.53
N VAL A 219 -14.31 -0.68 8.31
CA VAL A 219 -13.03 -0.85 7.62
C VAL A 219 -12.27 0.45 7.64
N VAL A 220 -11.04 0.43 8.15
CA VAL A 220 -10.15 1.60 8.15
C VAL A 220 -8.96 1.35 7.23
N ALA A 221 -8.75 2.25 6.27
CA ALA A 221 -7.59 2.28 5.38
C ALA A 221 -6.52 3.24 5.94
N VAL A 222 -5.27 2.77 6.02
CA VAL A 222 -4.10 3.57 6.42
C VAL A 222 -3.09 3.54 5.28
N ILE A 223 -3.03 4.62 4.50
CA ILE A 223 -2.18 4.68 3.30
C ILE A 223 -0.76 5.13 3.66
N GLU A 224 -0.62 6.03 4.66
CA GLU A 224 0.67 6.44 5.21
C GLU A 224 0.83 5.86 6.63
N PRO A 225 1.34 4.63 6.75
CA PRO A 225 1.32 3.89 8.01
C PRO A 225 2.36 4.38 9.03
N THR A 226 3.31 5.25 8.66
CA THR A 226 4.21 5.90 9.64
C THR A 226 3.42 6.80 10.60
N SER A 227 2.23 7.26 10.21
CA SER A 227 1.29 8.01 11.05
C SER A 227 0.89 7.25 12.33
N LEU A 228 0.88 5.91 12.28
CA LEU A 228 0.59 5.05 13.44
C LEU A 228 1.67 5.13 14.55
N GLY A 229 2.80 5.77 14.27
CA GLY A 229 3.78 6.10 15.32
C GLY A 229 3.27 7.10 16.36
N ILE A 230 2.24 7.90 16.02
CA ILE A 230 1.65 8.93 16.91
C ILE A 230 0.13 8.92 16.95
N LEU A 231 -0.55 8.38 15.94
CA LEU A 231 -2.01 8.26 15.94
C LEU A 231 -2.44 6.99 16.67
N CYS A 232 -3.64 7.04 17.24
CA CYS A 232 -4.25 5.88 17.88
C CYS A 232 -4.42 4.74 16.85
N PRO A 233 -3.99 3.51 17.18
CA PRO A 233 -4.20 2.36 16.31
C PRO A 233 -5.68 2.19 15.96
N PRO A 234 -6.04 2.01 14.69
CA PRO A 234 -7.45 1.91 14.30
C PRO A 234 -8.21 0.77 14.98
N GLY A 235 -7.54 -0.33 15.34
CA GLY A 235 -8.13 -1.42 16.12
C GLY A 235 -8.61 -0.98 17.50
N GLU A 236 -7.86 -0.07 18.16
CA GLU A 236 -8.25 0.54 19.43
C GLU A 236 -9.35 1.60 19.26
N CYS A 237 -9.53 2.11 18.03
CA CYS A 237 -10.65 2.99 17.66
C CYS A 237 -11.89 2.21 17.20
N GLY A 238 -11.88 0.88 17.29
CA GLY A 238 -13.02 0.01 17.02
C GLY A 238 -13.10 -0.53 15.60
N ALA A 239 -12.09 -0.34 14.75
CA ALA A 239 -12.06 -0.97 13.43
C ALA A 239 -12.18 -2.50 13.52
N ASP A 240 -12.97 -3.11 12.62
CA ASP A 240 -13.10 -4.55 12.48
C ASP A 240 -12.06 -5.13 11.52
N ILE A 241 -11.74 -4.38 10.48
CA ILE A 241 -10.75 -4.71 9.46
C ILE A 241 -9.89 -3.47 9.23
N ILE A 242 -8.59 -3.65 9.15
CA ILE A 242 -7.64 -2.65 8.70
C ILE A 242 -7.02 -3.10 7.39
N VAL A 243 -6.93 -2.17 6.46
CA VAL A 243 -6.16 -2.30 5.24
C VAL A 243 -5.21 -1.12 5.11
N GLY A 244 -4.18 -1.25 4.31
CA GLY A 244 -3.26 -0.14 4.13
C GLY A 244 -2.17 -0.41 3.12
N GLU A 245 -1.32 0.59 2.95
CA GLU A 245 -0.14 0.51 2.10
C GLU A 245 1.13 0.51 2.96
N GLY A 246 1.92 -0.54 2.83
CA GLY A 246 3.17 -0.70 3.59
C GLY A 246 4.41 -0.17 2.89
N GLN A 247 4.26 0.55 1.77
CA GLN A 247 5.39 1.09 0.99
C GLN A 247 6.34 1.91 1.86
N SER A 248 5.83 2.75 2.74
CA SER A 248 6.63 3.59 3.65
C SER A 248 7.53 2.81 4.61
N PHE A 249 7.28 1.51 4.78
CA PHE A 249 8.11 0.64 5.62
C PHE A 249 9.24 -0.03 4.83
N GLY A 250 10.18 0.79 4.34
CA GLY A 250 11.42 0.29 3.74
C GLY A 250 11.34 -0.13 2.28
N ASN A 251 10.24 0.17 1.59
CA ASN A 251 10.11 0.00 0.15
C ASN A 251 10.27 1.38 -0.51
N ALA A 252 11.34 1.56 -1.29
CA ALA A 252 11.59 2.82 -1.97
C ALA A 252 10.48 3.14 -2.98
N VAL A 253 10.18 4.43 -3.14
CA VAL A 253 9.30 4.89 -4.23
C VAL A 253 9.93 4.51 -5.56
N ASN A 254 9.18 3.83 -6.41
CA ASN A 254 9.63 3.44 -7.72
C ASN A 254 8.46 3.40 -8.73
N PHE A 255 8.74 3.19 -9.99
CA PHE A 255 7.84 3.38 -11.14
C PHE A 255 6.64 2.41 -11.21
N GLY A 256 5.83 2.34 -10.17
CA GLY A 256 4.63 1.53 -10.12
C GLY A 256 4.75 0.26 -9.25
N GLY A 257 5.72 0.23 -8.36
CA GLY A 257 5.88 -0.86 -7.42
C GLY A 257 6.92 -1.92 -7.81
N PRO A 258 6.92 -3.09 -7.16
CA PRO A 258 5.85 -3.57 -6.27
C PRO A 258 5.74 -2.76 -4.98
N TYR A 259 4.51 -2.65 -4.47
CA TYR A 259 4.22 -2.07 -3.16
C TYR A 259 3.81 -3.18 -2.16
N LEU A 260 3.17 -2.83 -1.06
CA LEU A 260 2.91 -3.80 0.01
C LEU A 260 1.53 -3.59 0.62
N GLY A 261 0.56 -4.38 0.20
CA GLY A 261 -0.76 -4.34 0.81
C GLY A 261 -0.73 -4.91 2.24
N ILE A 262 -1.27 -4.15 3.17
CA ILE A 262 -1.49 -4.56 4.57
C ILE A 262 -2.95 -4.95 4.72
N MET A 263 -3.21 -6.07 5.41
CA MET A 263 -4.56 -6.45 5.82
C MET A 263 -4.54 -7.18 7.15
N ALA A 264 -5.31 -6.65 8.10
CA ALA A 264 -5.46 -7.21 9.43
C ALA A 264 -6.92 -7.12 9.91
N ALA A 265 -7.32 -7.98 10.83
CA ALA A 265 -8.69 -8.04 11.31
C ALA A 265 -8.77 -8.50 12.77
N LYS A 266 -9.94 -8.33 13.39
CA LYS A 266 -10.28 -8.95 14.67
C LYS A 266 -10.31 -10.48 14.54
N GLU A 267 -9.93 -11.21 15.57
CA GLU A 267 -9.81 -12.68 15.60
C GLU A 267 -11.08 -13.38 15.08
N LYS A 268 -12.25 -12.89 15.47
CA LYS A 268 -13.55 -13.42 15.04
C LYS A 268 -13.73 -13.52 13.53
N TYR A 269 -12.97 -12.72 12.76
CA TYR A 269 -13.03 -12.66 11.30
C TYR A 269 -11.86 -13.39 10.60
N MET A 270 -10.94 -13.98 11.35
CA MET A 270 -9.72 -14.62 10.81
C MET A 270 -10.01 -15.60 9.67
N ARG A 271 -11.10 -16.35 9.72
CA ARG A 271 -11.48 -17.34 8.68
C ARG A 271 -11.96 -16.71 7.37
N HIS A 272 -12.27 -15.42 7.36
CA HIS A 272 -12.68 -14.65 6.19
C HIS A 272 -11.52 -13.85 5.57
N LEU A 273 -10.41 -13.72 6.28
CA LEU A 273 -9.25 -12.92 5.85
C LEU A 273 -8.63 -13.53 4.59
N PRO A 274 -8.49 -12.79 3.47
CA PRO A 274 -7.85 -13.31 2.25
C PRO A 274 -6.34 -13.49 2.42
N GLY A 275 -5.72 -14.17 1.47
CA GLY A 275 -4.27 -14.36 1.44
C GLY A 275 -3.77 -15.40 2.46
N ARG A 276 -2.46 -15.59 2.50
CA ARG A 276 -1.81 -16.59 3.37
C ARG A 276 -1.69 -16.10 4.80
N ILE A 277 -1.75 -17.04 5.72
CA ILE A 277 -1.49 -16.82 7.15
C ILE A 277 -0.50 -17.85 7.62
N VAL A 278 0.55 -17.41 8.30
CA VAL A 278 1.53 -18.28 8.98
C VAL A 278 1.15 -18.38 10.44
N GLY A 279 1.10 -19.62 10.94
CA GLY A 279 0.91 -19.94 12.34
C GLY A 279 2.18 -20.51 12.98
N ALA A 280 2.30 -20.33 14.28
CA ALA A 280 3.33 -21.00 15.08
C ALA A 280 2.80 -22.32 15.64
N THR A 281 3.66 -23.34 15.72
CA THR A 281 3.36 -24.65 16.27
C THR A 281 4.55 -25.20 17.07
N ILE A 282 4.39 -26.37 17.63
CA ILE A 282 5.46 -27.12 18.31
C ILE A 282 5.60 -28.45 17.57
N ASP A 283 6.82 -28.83 17.22
CA ASP A 283 7.11 -30.11 16.60
C ASP A 283 7.07 -31.29 17.60
N SER A 284 7.31 -32.51 17.10
CA SER A 284 7.32 -33.73 17.93
C SER A 284 8.43 -33.76 18.98
N GLU A 285 9.46 -32.92 18.84
CA GLU A 285 10.57 -32.77 19.79
C GLU A 285 10.38 -31.59 20.77
N GLY A 286 9.21 -30.90 20.69
CA GLY A 286 8.91 -29.73 21.52
C GLY A 286 9.56 -28.44 21.04
N LYS A 287 10.12 -28.39 19.82
CA LYS A 287 10.71 -27.19 19.22
C LYS A 287 9.65 -26.35 18.54
N LYS A 288 9.78 -25.03 18.66
CA LYS A 288 8.90 -24.09 17.95
C LYS A 288 9.15 -24.16 16.44
N GLY A 289 8.08 -24.30 15.68
CA GLY A 289 8.08 -24.29 14.23
C GLY A 289 6.98 -23.40 13.67
N TYR A 290 7.01 -23.18 12.35
CA TYR A 290 6.09 -22.32 11.64
C TYR A 290 5.51 -23.07 10.40
N LEU A 291 4.27 -22.80 10.07
CA LEU A 291 3.60 -23.41 8.90
C LEU A 291 2.52 -22.48 8.34
N LEU A 292 2.15 -22.69 7.09
CA LEU A 292 0.95 -22.08 6.51
C LEU A 292 -0.30 -22.69 7.16
N THR A 293 -1.20 -21.84 7.65
CA THR A 293 -2.43 -22.26 8.30
C THR A 293 -3.67 -21.79 7.53
N LEU A 294 -4.83 -22.37 7.83
CA LEU A 294 -6.12 -22.03 7.21
C LEU A 294 -6.13 -22.09 5.67
N GLN A 295 -5.29 -22.92 5.06
CA GLN A 295 -5.15 -23.04 3.61
C GLN A 295 -6.42 -23.47 2.89
N ALA A 296 -7.36 -24.14 3.58
CA ALA A 296 -8.62 -24.63 3.00
C ALA A 296 -9.52 -23.53 2.39
N ARG A 297 -9.26 -22.24 2.66
CA ARG A 297 -9.99 -21.11 2.07
C ARG A 297 -9.32 -20.54 0.81
N GLU A 298 -8.12 -21.01 0.45
CA GLU A 298 -7.33 -20.53 -0.69
C GLU A 298 -7.71 -21.24 -2.01
N GLN A 299 -7.39 -20.58 -3.15
CA GLN A 299 -7.73 -21.06 -4.50
C GLN A 299 -7.20 -22.45 -4.85
N HIS A 300 -5.99 -22.80 -4.43
CA HIS A 300 -5.37 -24.09 -4.75
C HIS A 300 -6.12 -25.28 -4.13
N ILE A 301 -6.96 -25.03 -3.12
CA ILE A 301 -7.82 -26.04 -2.49
C ILE A 301 -9.28 -25.84 -2.92
N ARG A 302 -9.84 -24.64 -2.75
CA ARG A 302 -11.27 -24.38 -2.98
C ARG A 302 -11.64 -23.98 -4.40
N ARG A 303 -10.66 -23.70 -5.25
CA ARG A 303 -10.87 -23.28 -6.65
C ARG A 303 -11.84 -22.10 -6.74
N GLU A 304 -12.92 -22.23 -7.51
CA GLU A 304 -13.96 -21.18 -7.69
C GLU A 304 -14.73 -20.82 -6.42
N LYS A 305 -14.64 -21.63 -5.38
CA LYS A 305 -15.28 -21.40 -4.06
C LYS A 305 -14.33 -20.74 -3.05
N ALA A 306 -13.15 -20.32 -3.49
CA ALA A 306 -12.19 -19.64 -2.62
C ALA A 306 -12.76 -18.31 -2.09
N SER A 307 -12.31 -17.91 -0.92
CA SER A 307 -12.76 -16.65 -0.29
C SER A 307 -12.31 -15.41 -1.06
N SER A 308 -11.27 -15.52 -1.88
CA SER A 308 -10.64 -14.42 -2.63
C SER A 308 -9.87 -14.95 -3.83
N ASN A 309 -9.60 -14.09 -4.79
CA ASN A 309 -8.70 -14.33 -5.92
C ASN A 309 -7.22 -14.11 -5.59
N ILE A 310 -6.89 -13.70 -4.38
CA ILE A 310 -5.51 -13.53 -3.93
C ILE A 310 -4.83 -14.91 -3.89
N CYS A 311 -3.82 -15.07 -4.74
CA CYS A 311 -3.07 -16.33 -4.88
C CYS A 311 -1.71 -16.25 -4.21
N SER A 312 -0.98 -15.14 -4.43
CA SER A 312 0.34 -14.89 -3.89
C SER A 312 0.32 -13.63 -3.00
N ASN A 313 1.49 -13.20 -2.55
CA ASN A 313 1.66 -12.00 -1.76
C ASN A 313 3.01 -11.36 -2.08
N GLU A 314 3.26 -10.16 -1.61
CA GLU A 314 4.50 -9.40 -1.81
C GLU A 314 5.53 -9.76 -0.73
N ALA A 315 5.99 -11.02 -0.72
CA ALA A 315 6.80 -11.57 0.37
C ALA A 315 8.12 -10.82 0.60
N LEU A 316 8.81 -10.39 -0.48
CA LEU A 316 10.07 -9.66 -0.36
C LEU A 316 9.84 -8.23 0.16
N CYS A 317 8.74 -7.58 -0.24
CA CYS A 317 8.33 -6.26 0.27
C CYS A 317 7.90 -6.36 1.75
N ALA A 318 7.21 -7.44 2.14
CA ALA A 318 6.88 -7.72 3.54
C ALA A 318 8.14 -7.95 4.40
N LEU A 319 9.16 -8.64 3.86
CA LEU A 319 10.45 -8.77 4.51
C LEU A 319 11.14 -7.41 4.68
N ALA A 320 11.12 -6.56 3.64
CA ALA A 320 11.66 -5.19 3.74
C ALA A 320 10.98 -4.43 4.88
N ALA A 321 9.64 -4.51 4.99
CA ALA A 321 8.89 -3.89 6.07
C ALA A 321 9.23 -4.46 7.44
N THR A 322 9.42 -5.78 7.56
CA THR A 322 9.85 -6.44 8.79
C THR A 322 11.21 -5.91 9.25
N VAL A 323 12.19 -5.87 8.34
CA VAL A 323 13.55 -5.37 8.64
C VAL A 323 13.51 -3.89 9.00
N TYR A 324 12.74 -3.10 8.29
CA TYR A 324 12.55 -1.67 8.55
C TYR A 324 11.96 -1.43 9.95
N LEU A 325 10.84 -2.07 10.26
CA LEU A 325 10.16 -1.94 11.55
C LEU A 325 11.03 -2.46 12.71
N ALA A 326 11.73 -3.58 12.52
CA ALA A 326 12.69 -4.09 13.51
C ALA A 326 13.85 -3.11 13.76
N THR A 327 14.34 -2.46 12.70
CA THR A 327 15.44 -1.48 12.77
C THR A 327 15.01 -0.20 13.49
N LEU A 328 13.84 0.32 13.15
CA LEU A 328 13.29 1.52 13.80
C LEU A 328 12.82 1.24 15.22
N GLY A 329 12.13 0.13 15.43
CA GLY A 329 11.58 -0.24 16.73
C GLY A 329 10.80 0.93 17.36
N LYS A 330 11.16 1.30 18.59
CA LYS A 330 10.54 2.43 19.31
C LYS A 330 10.75 3.80 18.66
N ASN A 331 11.71 3.93 17.73
CA ASN A 331 11.98 5.18 17.02
C ASN A 331 10.94 5.49 15.93
N LEU A 332 10.03 4.58 15.61
CA LEU A 332 8.90 4.89 14.71
C LEU A 332 8.09 6.10 15.20
N LYS A 333 7.87 6.20 16.51
CA LYS A 333 7.23 7.38 17.13
C LYS A 333 8.01 8.66 16.83
N ARG A 334 9.34 8.64 17.02
CA ARG A 334 10.20 9.80 16.76
C ARG A 334 10.20 10.19 15.28
N LEU A 335 10.19 9.21 14.37
CA LEU A 335 10.06 9.46 12.93
C LEU A 335 8.74 10.17 12.62
N ALA A 336 7.63 9.67 13.15
CA ALA A 336 6.32 10.24 12.95
C ALA A 336 6.23 11.68 13.52
N GLU A 337 6.78 11.92 14.70
CA GLU A 337 6.88 13.26 15.31
C GLU A 337 7.69 14.21 14.42
N LEU A 338 8.79 13.75 13.85
CA LEU A 338 9.63 14.56 12.95
C LEU A 338 8.86 14.94 11.67
N ASN A 339 8.16 13.99 11.05
CA ASN A 339 7.34 14.24 9.85
C ASN A 339 6.25 15.28 10.15
N LEU A 340 5.53 15.10 11.27
CA LEU A 340 4.51 16.05 11.72
C LEU A 340 5.11 17.46 11.93
N GLN A 341 6.24 17.56 12.65
CA GLN A 341 6.89 18.85 12.93
C GLN A 341 7.32 19.58 11.65
N LYS A 342 7.92 18.85 10.70
CA LYS A 342 8.32 19.41 9.41
C LYS A 342 7.13 19.87 8.56
N ALA A 343 6.06 19.10 8.52
CA ALA A 343 4.83 19.47 7.83
C ALA A 343 4.21 20.74 8.43
N HIS A 344 4.16 20.83 9.76
CA HIS A 344 3.70 22.04 10.45
C HIS A 344 4.62 23.24 10.27
N TYR A 345 5.94 23.02 10.16
CA TYR A 345 6.88 24.08 9.81
C TYR A 345 6.56 24.65 8.41
N LEU A 346 6.44 23.79 7.41
CA LEU A 346 6.12 24.23 6.04
C LEU A 346 4.78 24.96 5.97
N THR A 347 3.74 24.47 6.63
CA THR A 347 2.43 25.12 6.66
C THR A 347 2.49 26.51 7.33
N GLY A 348 3.30 26.66 8.39
CA GLY A 348 3.59 27.97 9.01
C GLY A 348 4.21 28.92 8.01
N LYS A 349 5.25 28.49 7.28
CA LYS A 349 5.94 29.31 6.26
C LYS A 349 5.03 29.68 5.08
N LEU A 350 4.17 28.75 4.65
CA LEU A 350 3.17 29.03 3.62
C LEU A 350 2.17 30.09 4.05
N LYS A 351 1.68 30.02 5.30
CA LYS A 351 0.77 31.04 5.88
C LYS A 351 1.44 32.42 5.95
N GLU A 352 2.72 32.50 6.39
CA GLU A 352 3.53 33.74 6.39
C GLU A 352 3.67 34.30 4.97
N ALA A 353 3.67 33.44 3.95
CA ALA A 353 3.75 33.80 2.54
C ALA A 353 2.38 34.14 1.90
N GLY A 354 1.28 34.06 2.65
CA GLY A 354 -0.08 34.39 2.18
C GLY A 354 -0.85 33.20 1.60
N PHE A 355 -0.33 31.95 1.72
CA PHE A 355 -1.01 30.75 1.27
C PHE A 355 -1.80 30.11 2.42
N GLY A 356 -3.12 29.97 2.25
CA GLY A 356 -4.00 29.33 3.24
C GLY A 356 -4.12 27.83 3.03
N LEU A 357 -4.35 27.09 4.12
CA LEU A 357 -4.78 25.69 4.01
C LEU A 357 -6.18 25.63 3.40
N LEU A 358 -6.44 24.58 2.60
CA LEU A 358 -7.76 24.32 2.03
C LEU A 358 -8.74 23.90 3.14
N TYR A 359 -8.28 23.05 4.05
CA TYR A 359 -9.05 22.54 5.18
C TYR A 359 -8.37 22.90 6.51
N ASN A 360 -9.20 23.28 7.50
CA ASN A 360 -8.72 23.61 8.85
C ASN A 360 -9.01 22.43 9.81
N LYS A 361 -8.35 21.29 9.54
CA LYS A 361 -8.48 20.05 10.32
C LYS A 361 -7.08 19.57 10.75
N PRO A 362 -7.00 18.76 11.80
CA PRO A 362 -5.74 18.07 12.12
C PRO A 362 -5.25 17.23 10.92
N PHE A 363 -3.96 17.27 10.67
CA PHE A 363 -3.32 16.48 9.60
C PHE A 363 -1.98 15.91 10.10
N TYR A 364 -1.45 14.94 9.39
CA TYR A 364 -0.18 14.31 9.74
C TYR A 364 0.97 14.95 8.96
N ASN A 365 1.31 14.43 7.80
CA ASN A 365 2.42 14.89 6.96
C ASN A 365 1.99 15.36 5.56
N GLU A 366 0.72 15.20 5.24
CA GLU A 366 0.09 15.74 4.03
C GLU A 366 -0.94 16.80 4.38
N PHE A 367 -1.07 17.80 3.52
CA PHE A 367 -2.04 18.89 3.68
C PHE A 367 -2.35 19.57 2.36
N ALA A 368 -3.60 19.98 2.18
CA ALA A 368 -4.05 20.69 0.99
C ALA A 368 -3.89 22.22 1.17
N VAL A 369 -3.32 22.88 0.16
CA VAL A 369 -3.03 24.32 0.15
C VAL A 369 -3.77 25.02 -0.97
N LYS A 370 -4.38 26.17 -0.68
CA LYS A 370 -4.99 27.05 -1.68
C LYS A 370 -3.93 27.79 -2.47
N VAL A 371 -4.03 27.75 -3.78
CA VAL A 371 -3.14 28.44 -4.71
C VAL A 371 -3.95 29.05 -5.86
N ASN A 372 -3.35 29.95 -6.63
CA ASN A 372 -3.97 30.45 -7.87
C ASN A 372 -3.39 29.71 -9.06
N ASP A 373 -4.21 28.97 -9.82
CA ASP A 373 -3.81 28.16 -10.98
C ASP A 373 -2.74 27.11 -10.61
N ALA A 374 -3.17 26.05 -9.95
CA ALA A 374 -2.32 24.97 -9.45
C ALA A 374 -1.44 24.35 -10.54
N LYS A 375 -1.96 24.21 -11.77
CA LYS A 375 -1.18 23.67 -12.91
C LYS A 375 -0.05 24.60 -13.33
N LYS A 376 -0.26 25.92 -13.30
CA LYS A 376 0.77 26.89 -13.61
C LYS A 376 1.85 26.92 -12.54
N ILE A 377 1.45 26.88 -11.27
CA ILE A 377 2.36 26.80 -10.11
C ILE A 377 3.17 25.51 -10.16
N TYR A 378 2.54 24.37 -10.39
CA TYR A 378 3.23 23.08 -10.54
C TYR A 378 4.32 23.14 -11.62
N LYS A 379 3.97 23.65 -12.83
CA LYS A 379 4.95 23.79 -13.92
C LYS A 379 6.09 24.75 -13.58
N LYS A 380 5.82 25.82 -12.83
CA LYS A 380 6.83 26.78 -12.36
C LYS A 380 7.80 26.10 -11.39
N LEU A 381 7.28 25.38 -10.40
CA LEU A 381 8.08 24.67 -9.41
C LEU A 381 8.90 23.54 -10.05
N LEU A 382 8.31 22.79 -10.99
CA LEU A 382 9.04 21.74 -11.72
C LEU A 382 10.25 22.31 -12.50
N LYS A 383 10.12 23.49 -13.12
CA LYS A 383 11.25 24.17 -13.79
C LYS A 383 12.37 24.59 -12.82
N LYS A 384 12.05 24.72 -11.54
CA LYS A 384 13.00 25.05 -10.46
C LYS A 384 13.53 23.82 -9.72
N GLY A 385 13.20 22.61 -10.19
CA GLY A 385 13.68 21.36 -9.60
C GLY A 385 12.81 20.79 -8.49
N PHE A 386 11.56 21.27 -8.33
CA PHE A 386 10.63 20.78 -7.32
C PHE A 386 9.47 20.01 -7.97
N VAL A 387 9.19 18.79 -7.48
CA VAL A 387 7.91 18.11 -7.69
C VAL A 387 6.99 18.55 -6.55
N ALA A 388 6.11 19.51 -6.86
CA ALA A 388 5.36 20.28 -5.86
C ALA A 388 4.02 19.66 -5.47
N GLY A 389 4.01 18.37 -5.15
CA GLY A 389 2.79 17.71 -4.69
C GLY A 389 1.83 17.32 -5.82
N TYR A 390 0.62 16.98 -5.43
CA TYR A 390 -0.45 16.54 -6.33
C TYR A 390 -1.44 17.68 -6.61
N VAL A 391 -1.82 17.87 -7.88
CA VAL A 391 -2.82 18.88 -8.28
C VAL A 391 -4.21 18.32 -7.97
N LEU A 392 -4.84 18.81 -6.89
CA LEU A 392 -6.19 18.39 -6.49
C LEU A 392 -7.26 18.92 -7.44
N ASP A 393 -7.20 20.22 -7.71
CA ASP A 393 -8.10 20.92 -8.62
C ASP A 393 -7.40 22.15 -9.24
N LYS A 394 -8.19 23.07 -9.80
CA LYS A 394 -7.66 24.30 -10.44
C LYS A 394 -6.87 25.16 -9.46
N ASP A 395 -7.31 25.24 -8.21
CA ASP A 395 -6.83 26.24 -7.24
C ASP A 395 -6.31 25.59 -5.93
N SER A 396 -5.95 24.30 -5.99
CA SER A 396 -5.39 23.61 -4.81
C SER A 396 -4.34 22.55 -5.16
N LEU A 397 -3.35 22.43 -4.26
CA LEU A 397 -2.29 21.43 -4.29
C LEU A 397 -2.30 20.64 -2.98
N LEU A 398 -2.07 19.32 -3.06
CA LEU A 398 -1.77 18.47 -1.93
C LEU A 398 -0.26 18.34 -1.81
N LEU A 399 0.30 18.80 -0.71
CA LEU A 399 1.74 18.74 -0.41
C LEU A 399 1.99 17.68 0.66
N CYS A 400 3.10 16.98 0.53
CA CYS A 400 3.59 16.02 1.51
C CYS A 400 4.98 16.41 1.97
N VAL A 401 5.26 16.22 3.27
CA VAL A 401 6.57 16.43 3.87
C VAL A 401 6.95 15.20 4.68
N THR A 402 8.16 14.72 4.47
CA THR A 402 8.74 13.61 5.23
C THR A 402 10.07 14.02 5.86
N GLU A 403 10.70 13.12 6.58
CA GLU A 403 12.05 13.34 7.13
C GLU A 403 13.10 13.63 6.06
N MET A 404 12.81 13.25 4.81
CA MET A 404 13.71 13.48 3.67
C MET A 404 13.80 14.95 3.26
N ASN A 405 12.75 15.75 3.49
CA ASN A 405 12.76 17.15 3.15
C ASN A 405 13.55 17.96 4.18
N THR A 406 14.52 18.75 3.72
CA THR A 406 15.30 19.64 4.59
C THR A 406 14.56 20.96 4.84
N LYS A 407 14.99 21.69 5.87
CA LYS A 407 14.47 23.01 6.17
C LYS A 407 14.73 24.00 5.01
N GLU A 408 15.92 23.94 4.45
CA GLU A 408 16.38 24.75 3.34
C GLU A 408 15.50 24.54 2.09
N GLU A 409 15.21 23.28 1.76
CA GLU A 409 14.32 22.93 0.63
C GLU A 409 12.89 23.45 0.85
N MET A 410 12.36 23.36 2.08
CA MET A 410 11.05 23.91 2.42
C MET A 410 11.01 25.44 2.30
N ASP A 411 12.05 26.15 2.77
CA ASP A 411 12.17 27.58 2.68
C ASP A 411 12.32 28.03 1.20
N GLU A 412 13.07 27.30 0.39
CA GLU A 412 13.24 27.55 -1.04
C GLU A 412 11.92 27.35 -1.81
N LEU A 413 11.18 26.26 -1.54
CA LEU A 413 9.85 26.03 -2.11
C LEU A 413 8.93 27.23 -1.89
N VAL A 414 8.86 27.73 -0.66
CA VAL A 414 8.05 28.91 -0.30
C VAL A 414 8.55 30.16 -1.03
N GLY A 415 9.87 30.35 -1.14
CA GLY A 415 10.46 31.44 -1.89
C GLY A 415 10.07 31.43 -3.37
N VAL A 416 10.07 30.26 -4.00
CA VAL A 416 9.62 30.12 -5.40
C VAL A 416 8.12 30.34 -5.55
N LEU A 417 7.30 29.98 -4.57
CA LEU A 417 5.85 30.21 -4.60
C LEU A 417 5.51 31.70 -4.53
N ARG A 418 6.24 32.50 -3.72
CA ARG A 418 6.02 33.94 -3.53
C ARG A 418 6.31 34.76 -4.79
N ASN A 419 7.32 34.39 -5.56
CA ASN A 419 7.79 35.12 -6.78
C ASN A 419 6.99 34.67 -8.02
#